data_239c06f9913b19aec970370edab166c7
#
_entry.id   239c06f9913b19aec970370edab166c7
#
_cell.length_a   1.000
_cell.length_b   1.000
_cell.length_c   1.000
_cell.angle_alpha   90.00
_cell.angle_beta   90.00
_cell.angle_gamma   90.00
#
_symmetry.space_group_name_H-M   'P 1'
#
loop_
_entity.id
_entity.type
_entity.pdbx_description
1 polymer ?
#
loop_
_entity_poly.entity_id
_entity_poly.type
_entity_poly.pdbx_seq_one_letter_code
_entity_poly.pdbx_strand_id
1 'polypeptide(L)'
;RRAILPTFAPQAVAKYESITRDLCNRLIDGFIDNGTADAASDYAQRIPVRVISMILGVPFEMEDDFVDWVRGVLETGLIDREVGLQSRMKIITFFMQQIEDRRANPRDDDLISDLLRLEIDGQPVDDIFVLGACNLMLIAGIDTTWSAIGSSLWHLAHRADHRQQLRDHPDV
;
A
#
# COMPACT_ATOMS: atom_id res chain seq x y z
N ARG A 1 17.83 -1.25 1.06
CA ARG A 1 17.34 0.14 0.90
C ARG A 1 17.73 0.70 -0.46
N ARG A 2 19.03 0.64 -0.88
CA ARG A 2 19.47 1.20 -2.19
C ARG A 2 18.72 0.59 -3.38
N ALA A 3 18.40 -0.69 -3.32
CA ALA A 3 17.69 -1.41 -4.38
C ALA A 3 16.27 -0.89 -4.65
N ILE A 4 15.57 -0.43 -3.61
CA ILE A 4 14.17 0.02 -3.69
C ILE A 4 14.07 1.53 -3.97
N LEU A 5 15.11 2.31 -3.67
CA LEU A 5 15.09 3.77 -3.83
C LEU A 5 14.67 4.25 -5.23
N PRO A 6 15.11 3.63 -6.35
CA PRO A 6 14.72 4.08 -7.69
C PRO A 6 13.22 4.03 -7.92
N THR A 7 12.51 3.06 -7.34
CA THR A 7 11.04 2.90 -7.43
C THR A 7 10.30 4.09 -6.81
N PHE A 8 10.91 4.78 -5.84
CA PHE A 8 10.35 5.94 -5.14
C PHE A 8 10.99 7.27 -5.58
N ALA A 9 11.75 7.29 -6.66
CA ALA A 9 12.21 8.55 -7.24
C ALA A 9 11.00 9.38 -7.70
N PRO A 10 11.04 10.73 -7.61
CA PRO A 10 9.91 11.59 -7.97
C PRO A 10 9.30 11.27 -9.35
N GLN A 11 10.14 11.00 -10.33
CA GLN A 11 9.72 10.62 -11.68
C GLN A 11 9.02 9.26 -11.75
N ALA A 12 9.46 8.30 -10.92
CA ALA A 12 8.85 6.97 -10.87
C ALA A 12 7.49 6.99 -10.17
N VAL A 13 7.31 7.81 -9.15
CA VAL A 13 6.04 7.92 -8.41
C VAL A 13 5.03 8.81 -9.13
N ALA A 14 5.46 9.75 -9.97
CA ALA A 14 4.58 10.64 -10.73
C ALA A 14 3.56 9.88 -11.59
N LYS A 15 3.92 8.70 -12.10
CA LYS A 15 3.01 7.84 -12.89
C LYS A 15 1.78 7.37 -12.10
N TYR A 16 1.87 7.34 -10.77
CA TYR A 16 0.75 6.90 -9.92
C TYR A 16 -0.20 8.03 -9.53
N GLU A 17 0.17 9.30 -9.77
CA GLU A 17 -0.63 10.45 -9.32
C GLU A 17 -2.03 10.44 -9.93
N SER A 18 -2.15 10.38 -11.27
CA SER A 18 -3.45 10.41 -11.94
C SER A 18 -4.33 9.22 -11.52
N ILE A 19 -3.74 8.02 -11.47
CA ILE A 19 -4.46 6.80 -11.09
C ILE A 19 -4.94 6.89 -9.63
N THR A 20 -4.09 7.43 -8.73
CA THR A 20 -4.45 7.62 -7.32
C THR A 20 -5.56 8.67 -7.18
N ARG A 21 -5.50 9.76 -7.94
CA ARG A 21 -6.55 10.79 -7.96
C ARG A 21 -7.89 10.24 -8.43
N ASP A 22 -7.89 9.45 -9.51
CA ASP A 22 -9.08 8.78 -10.02
C ASP A 22 -9.63 7.76 -9.01
N LEU A 23 -8.75 7.05 -8.30
CA LEU A 23 -9.13 6.16 -7.22
C LEU A 23 -9.82 6.93 -6.09
N CYS A 24 -9.23 8.03 -5.62
CA CYS A 24 -9.82 8.87 -4.58
C CYS A 24 -11.20 9.38 -4.97
N ASN A 25 -11.38 9.84 -6.21
CA ASN A 25 -12.67 10.28 -6.72
C ASN A 25 -13.70 9.15 -6.72
N ARG A 26 -13.35 7.98 -7.25
CA ARG A 26 -14.25 6.81 -7.24
C ARG A 26 -14.67 6.37 -5.84
N LEU A 27 -13.76 6.45 -4.86
CA LEU A 27 -14.10 6.14 -3.48
C LEU A 27 -15.10 7.15 -2.92
N ILE A 28 -14.92 8.44 -3.21
CA ILE A 28 -15.85 9.50 -2.80
C ILE A 28 -17.21 9.29 -3.48
N ASP A 29 -17.23 9.04 -4.79
CA ASP A 29 -18.47 8.80 -5.57
C ASP A 29 -19.25 7.60 -4.99
N GLY A 30 -18.56 6.61 -4.41
CA GLY A 30 -19.20 5.44 -3.81
C GLY A 30 -20.04 5.74 -2.57
N PHE A 31 -19.78 6.83 -1.86
CA PHE A 31 -20.50 7.16 -0.62
C PHE A 31 -21.10 8.58 -0.58
N ILE A 32 -20.82 9.45 -1.56
CA ILE A 32 -21.23 10.86 -1.51
C ILE A 32 -22.75 11.03 -1.41
N ASP A 33 -23.49 10.19 -2.11
CA ASP A 33 -24.96 10.23 -2.14
C ASP A 33 -25.59 9.70 -0.83
N ASN A 34 -24.83 8.93 -0.05
CA ASN A 34 -25.28 8.42 1.26
C ASN A 34 -25.29 9.53 2.34
N GLY A 35 -24.59 10.64 2.11
CA GLY A 35 -24.45 11.75 3.04
C GLY A 35 -23.60 11.46 4.28
N THR A 36 -23.15 10.20 4.46
CA THR A 36 -22.30 9.74 5.57
C THR A 36 -21.33 8.68 5.07
N ALA A 37 -20.13 8.63 5.64
CA ALA A 37 -19.12 7.62 5.37
C ALA A 37 -18.25 7.38 6.61
N ASP A 38 -17.70 6.18 6.74
CA ASP A 38 -16.59 5.95 7.65
C ASP A 38 -15.28 6.32 6.93
N ALA A 39 -14.72 7.48 7.29
CA ALA A 39 -13.51 7.99 6.66
C ALA A 39 -12.30 7.05 6.78
N ALA A 40 -12.27 6.14 7.74
CA ALA A 40 -11.21 5.16 7.89
C ALA A 40 -11.40 3.97 6.93
N SER A 41 -12.53 3.26 7.02
CA SER A 41 -12.77 2.03 6.25
C SER A 41 -13.14 2.29 4.80
N ASP A 42 -13.93 3.35 4.53
CA ASP A 42 -14.47 3.62 3.19
C ASP A 42 -13.50 4.41 2.32
N TYR A 43 -12.51 5.09 2.94
CA TYR A 43 -11.59 5.96 2.20
C TYR A 43 -10.11 5.73 2.56
N ALA A 44 -9.68 6.04 3.81
CA ALA A 44 -8.28 6.10 4.16
C ALA A 44 -7.55 4.75 3.98
N GLN A 45 -8.17 3.64 4.34
CA GLN A 45 -7.58 2.30 4.21
C GLN A 45 -7.47 1.84 2.76
N ARG A 46 -8.42 2.23 1.90
CA ARG A 46 -8.51 1.78 0.51
C ARG A 46 -7.38 2.31 -0.38
N ILE A 47 -6.96 3.55 -0.13
CA ILE A 47 -5.98 4.24 -1.00
C ILE A 47 -4.60 3.57 -0.97
N PRO A 48 -3.91 3.43 0.18
CA PRO A 48 -2.56 2.86 0.20
C PRO A 48 -2.52 1.40 -0.23
N VAL A 49 -3.53 0.61 0.09
CA VAL A 49 -3.59 -0.80 -0.31
C VAL A 49 -3.56 -0.92 -1.82
N ARG A 50 -4.38 -0.17 -2.55
CA ARG A 50 -4.42 -0.20 -4.01
C ARG A 50 -3.15 0.35 -4.65
N VAL A 51 -2.57 1.43 -4.09
CA VAL A 51 -1.31 1.98 -4.60
C VAL A 51 -0.16 0.98 -4.42
N ILE A 52 -0.06 0.35 -3.26
CA ILE A 52 0.97 -0.68 -3.01
C ILE A 52 0.76 -1.91 -3.91
N SER A 53 -0.49 -2.34 -4.12
CA SER A 53 -0.80 -3.43 -5.05
C SER A 53 -0.34 -3.10 -6.48
N MET A 54 -0.57 -1.88 -6.95
CA MET A 54 -0.07 -1.42 -8.26
C MET A 54 1.45 -1.44 -8.34
N ILE A 55 2.14 -0.95 -7.31
CA ILE A 55 3.62 -0.93 -7.26
C ILE A 55 4.19 -2.35 -7.28
N LEU A 56 3.60 -3.25 -6.51
CA LEU A 56 4.01 -4.65 -6.43
C LEU A 56 3.58 -5.48 -7.65
N GLY A 57 2.61 -5.00 -8.44
CA GLY A 57 2.05 -5.75 -9.57
C GLY A 57 1.16 -6.91 -9.13
N VAL A 58 0.49 -6.79 -7.99
CA VAL A 58 -0.40 -7.83 -7.45
C VAL A 58 -1.87 -7.51 -7.66
N PRO A 59 -2.77 -8.53 -7.68
CA PRO A 59 -4.19 -8.33 -7.95
C PRO A 59 -4.89 -7.41 -6.95
N PHE A 60 -5.79 -6.55 -7.43
CA PHE A 60 -6.61 -5.67 -6.58
C PHE A 60 -7.64 -6.41 -5.74
N GLU A 61 -8.02 -7.59 -6.17
CA GLU A 61 -8.96 -8.48 -5.47
C GLU A 61 -8.44 -8.90 -4.09
N MET A 62 -7.14 -8.75 -3.86
CA MET A 62 -6.48 -9.01 -2.56
C MET A 62 -6.60 -7.84 -1.57
N GLU A 63 -7.33 -6.77 -1.90
CA GLU A 63 -7.41 -5.55 -1.08
C GLU A 63 -7.84 -5.84 0.35
N ASP A 64 -8.94 -6.56 0.52
CA ASP A 64 -9.48 -6.88 1.86
C ASP A 64 -8.55 -7.83 2.62
N ASP A 65 -7.97 -8.81 1.94
CA ASP A 65 -6.97 -9.70 2.53
C ASP A 65 -5.75 -8.93 3.04
N PHE A 66 -5.24 -7.99 2.25
CA PHE A 66 -4.08 -7.18 2.66
C PHE A 66 -4.39 -6.28 3.86
N VAL A 67 -5.57 -5.68 3.90
CA VAL A 67 -6.03 -4.93 5.08
C VAL A 67 -6.06 -5.85 6.30
N ASP A 68 -6.68 -6.99 6.18
CA ASP A 68 -6.83 -7.96 7.29
C ASP A 68 -5.46 -8.50 7.76
N TRP A 69 -4.56 -8.81 6.83
CA TRP A 69 -3.23 -9.33 7.19
C TRP A 69 -2.37 -8.25 7.85
N VAL A 70 -2.39 -7.01 7.34
CA VAL A 70 -1.63 -5.90 7.92
C VAL A 70 -2.15 -5.58 9.33
N ARG A 71 -3.48 -5.50 9.52
CA ARG A 71 -4.09 -5.33 10.84
C ARG A 71 -3.79 -6.51 11.76
N GLY A 72 -3.85 -7.73 11.22
CA GLY A 72 -3.49 -8.94 11.96
C GLY A 72 -2.04 -8.94 12.44
N VAL A 73 -1.11 -8.33 11.70
CA VAL A 73 0.29 -8.20 12.12
C VAL A 73 0.51 -7.06 13.11
N LEU A 74 -0.08 -5.88 12.88
CA LEU A 74 0.27 -4.63 13.56
C LEU A 74 -0.70 -4.24 14.68
N GLU A 75 -1.94 -4.73 14.66
CA GLU A 75 -2.97 -4.41 15.65
C GLU A 75 -3.30 -5.65 16.48
N THR A 76 -4.09 -6.56 15.93
CA THR A 76 -4.59 -7.73 16.64
C THR A 76 -3.48 -8.66 17.12
N GLY A 77 -2.42 -8.82 16.31
CA GLY A 77 -1.28 -9.66 16.64
C GLY A 77 -0.39 -9.15 17.78
N LEU A 78 -0.57 -7.90 18.20
CA LEU A 78 0.06 -7.37 19.44
C LEU A 78 -0.64 -7.87 20.69
N ILE A 79 -1.91 -8.25 20.59
CA ILE A 79 -2.73 -8.77 21.69
C ILE A 79 -2.80 -10.29 21.60
N ASP A 80 -3.04 -10.83 20.40
CA ASP A 80 -3.12 -12.25 20.12
C ASP A 80 -1.97 -12.67 19.19
N ARG A 81 -0.96 -13.32 19.79
CA ARG A 81 0.25 -13.78 19.07
C ARG A 81 -0.07 -14.77 17.96
N GLU A 82 -1.09 -15.63 18.14
CA GLU A 82 -1.45 -16.64 17.14
C GLU A 82 -1.99 -15.96 15.87
N VAL A 83 -2.88 -14.96 16.02
CA VAL A 83 -3.40 -14.15 14.93
C VAL A 83 -2.24 -13.46 14.17
N GLY A 84 -1.29 -12.88 14.93
CA GLY A 84 -0.11 -12.25 14.34
C GLY A 84 0.75 -13.20 13.51
N LEU A 85 0.99 -14.41 14.01
CA LEU A 85 1.74 -15.44 13.30
C LEU A 85 1.02 -15.92 12.04
N GLN A 86 -0.29 -16.18 12.14
CA GLN A 86 -1.10 -16.60 10.99
C GLN A 86 -1.12 -15.54 9.90
N SER A 87 -1.28 -14.27 10.25
CA SER A 87 -1.25 -13.15 9.30
C SER A 87 0.11 -13.03 8.61
N ARG A 88 1.21 -13.15 9.35
CA ARG A 88 2.57 -13.17 8.76
C ARG A 88 2.75 -14.34 7.79
N MET A 89 2.27 -15.54 8.15
CA MET A 89 2.36 -16.72 7.28
C MET A 89 1.56 -16.55 6.00
N LYS A 90 0.38 -15.94 6.04
CA LYS A 90 -0.42 -15.61 4.85
C LYS A 90 0.36 -14.67 3.91
N ILE A 91 0.96 -13.61 4.43
CA ILE A 91 1.78 -12.67 3.65
C ILE A 91 2.98 -13.40 3.01
N ILE A 92 3.70 -14.20 3.78
CA ILE A 92 4.86 -14.97 3.29
C ILE A 92 4.43 -15.91 2.16
N THR A 93 3.38 -16.71 2.39
CA THR A 93 2.88 -17.67 1.40
C THR A 93 2.47 -16.97 0.11
N PHE A 94 1.73 -15.88 0.22
CA PHE A 94 1.30 -15.09 -0.93
C PHE A 94 2.50 -14.57 -1.74
N PHE A 95 3.46 -13.91 -1.10
CA PHE A 95 4.60 -13.36 -1.84
C PHE A 95 5.54 -14.42 -2.38
N MET A 96 5.71 -15.56 -1.72
CA MET A 96 6.46 -16.69 -2.29
C MET A 96 5.84 -17.19 -3.60
N GLN A 97 4.51 -17.30 -3.64
CA GLN A 97 3.79 -17.65 -4.88
C GLN A 97 3.96 -16.59 -5.96
N GLN A 98 3.92 -15.29 -5.59
CA GLN A 98 4.16 -14.20 -6.55
C GLN A 98 5.60 -14.21 -7.09
N ILE A 99 6.59 -14.49 -6.26
CA ILE A 99 8.00 -14.61 -6.65
C ILE A 99 8.18 -15.79 -7.62
N GLU A 100 7.61 -16.95 -7.32
CA GLU A 100 7.63 -18.12 -8.20
C GLU A 100 6.98 -17.82 -9.57
N ASP A 101 5.81 -17.20 -9.55
CA ASP A 101 5.14 -16.77 -10.80
C ASP A 101 6.01 -15.82 -11.63
N ARG A 102 6.64 -14.78 -11.01
CA ARG A 102 7.50 -13.81 -11.73
C ARG A 102 8.80 -14.43 -12.24
N ARG A 103 9.32 -15.47 -11.60
CA ARG A 103 10.46 -16.23 -12.14
C ARG A 103 10.07 -17.02 -13.39
N ALA A 104 8.88 -17.61 -13.39
CA ALA A 104 8.36 -18.33 -14.56
C ALA A 104 7.86 -17.36 -15.67
N ASN A 105 7.25 -16.26 -15.29
CA ASN A 105 6.58 -15.30 -16.16
C ASN A 105 7.04 -13.86 -15.81
N PRO A 106 8.27 -13.44 -16.17
CA PRO A 106 8.77 -12.10 -15.86
C PRO A 106 7.89 -11.00 -16.43
N ARG A 107 7.70 -9.90 -15.69
CA ARG A 107 6.98 -8.70 -16.12
C ARG A 107 7.93 -7.50 -16.17
N ASP A 108 7.54 -6.43 -16.86
CA ASP A 108 8.38 -5.24 -17.03
C ASP A 108 7.88 -4.03 -16.23
N ASP A 109 6.76 -4.17 -15.53
CA ASP A 109 6.02 -3.06 -14.93
C ASP A 109 5.72 -3.24 -13.44
N ASP A 110 6.34 -4.22 -12.76
CA ASP A 110 6.15 -4.47 -11.34
C ASP A 110 7.45 -4.55 -10.53
N LEU A 111 7.36 -4.15 -9.26
CA LEU A 111 8.49 -4.13 -8.35
C LEU A 111 9.06 -5.53 -8.07
N ILE A 112 8.22 -6.57 -8.03
CA ILE A 112 8.69 -7.94 -7.77
C ILE A 112 9.63 -8.39 -8.89
N SER A 113 9.23 -8.18 -10.14
CA SER A 113 10.07 -8.49 -11.31
C SER A 113 11.36 -7.66 -11.34
N ASP A 114 11.27 -6.37 -11.00
CA ASP A 114 12.45 -5.50 -10.90
C ASP A 114 13.42 -5.98 -9.83
N LEU A 115 12.92 -6.38 -8.65
CA LEU A 115 13.74 -6.91 -7.57
C LEU A 115 14.42 -8.23 -7.97
N LEU A 116 13.74 -9.10 -8.71
CA LEU A 116 14.29 -10.37 -9.17
C LEU A 116 15.41 -10.23 -10.21
N ARG A 117 15.50 -9.07 -10.89
CA ARG A 117 16.58 -8.73 -11.84
C ARG A 117 17.79 -8.08 -11.18
N LEU A 118 17.70 -7.74 -9.87
CA LEU A 118 18.79 -7.07 -9.18
C LEU A 118 19.96 -8.00 -8.94
N GLU A 119 21.15 -7.39 -9.03
CA GLU A 119 22.41 -7.98 -8.59
C GLU A 119 23.03 -7.14 -7.48
N ILE A 120 23.55 -7.80 -6.47
CA ILE A 120 24.32 -7.20 -5.39
C ILE A 120 25.72 -7.81 -5.43
N ASP A 121 26.73 -6.97 -5.60
CA ASP A 121 28.13 -7.40 -5.74
C ASP A 121 28.33 -8.44 -6.87
N GLY A 122 27.59 -8.29 -7.98
CA GLY A 122 27.64 -9.16 -9.15
C GLY A 122 26.96 -10.53 -8.97
N GLN A 123 26.17 -10.69 -7.90
CA GLN A 123 25.38 -11.89 -7.67
C GLN A 123 23.88 -11.58 -7.68
N PRO A 124 23.05 -12.40 -8.33
CA PRO A 124 21.60 -12.26 -8.27
C PRO A 124 21.11 -12.30 -6.83
N VAL A 125 20.10 -11.49 -6.51
CA VAL A 125 19.44 -11.52 -5.19
C VAL A 125 18.67 -12.84 -5.02
N ASP A 126 18.62 -13.33 -3.80
CA ASP A 126 17.84 -14.52 -3.44
C ASP A 126 16.35 -14.18 -3.20
N ASP A 127 15.51 -15.20 -3.18
CA ASP A 127 14.06 -15.06 -2.96
C ASP A 127 13.74 -14.51 -1.57
N ILE A 128 14.59 -14.76 -0.58
CA ILE A 128 14.41 -14.25 0.79
C ILE A 128 14.58 -12.72 0.82
N PHE A 129 15.54 -12.20 0.04
CA PHE A 129 15.70 -10.74 -0.10
C PHE A 129 14.46 -10.12 -0.75
N VAL A 130 13.95 -10.70 -1.85
CA VAL A 130 12.76 -10.21 -2.55
C VAL A 130 11.53 -10.30 -1.64
N LEU A 131 11.32 -11.43 -0.96
CA LEU A 131 10.26 -11.61 0.02
C LEU A 131 10.31 -10.57 1.13
N GLY A 132 11.50 -10.30 1.68
CA GLY A 132 11.70 -9.28 2.70
C GLY A 132 11.34 -7.88 2.22
N ALA A 133 11.69 -7.54 0.97
CA ALA A 133 11.35 -6.26 0.36
C ALA A 133 9.84 -6.13 0.13
N CYS A 134 9.17 -7.15 -0.40
CA CYS A 134 7.72 -7.17 -0.61
C CYS A 134 6.95 -7.06 0.73
N ASN A 135 7.37 -7.81 1.75
CA ASN A 135 6.77 -7.73 3.07
C ASN A 135 6.93 -6.35 3.71
N LEU A 136 8.12 -5.74 3.58
CA LEU A 136 8.36 -4.37 4.03
C LEU A 136 7.45 -3.37 3.31
N MET A 137 7.33 -3.49 1.99
CA MET A 137 6.47 -2.61 1.19
C MET A 137 5.01 -2.72 1.57
N LEU A 138 4.50 -3.94 1.78
CA LEU A 138 3.12 -4.15 2.18
C LEU A 138 2.85 -3.53 3.55
N ILE A 139 3.62 -3.92 4.57
CA ILE A 139 3.36 -3.50 5.96
C ILE A 139 3.62 -2.00 6.15
N ALA A 140 4.80 -1.52 5.76
CA ALA A 140 5.19 -0.13 6.02
C ALA A 140 4.47 0.87 5.09
N GLY A 141 4.12 0.47 3.87
CA GLY A 141 3.46 1.35 2.89
C GLY A 141 1.97 1.53 3.15
N ILE A 142 1.33 0.57 3.80
CA ILE A 142 -0.12 0.61 4.03
C ILE A 142 -0.45 1.31 5.34
N ASP A 143 -0.02 0.76 6.48
CA ASP A 143 -0.43 1.20 7.82
C ASP A 143 -0.12 2.68 8.10
N THR A 144 1.11 3.10 7.83
CA THR A 144 1.53 4.49 8.07
C THR A 144 0.76 5.50 7.22
N THR A 145 0.44 5.11 5.98
CA THR A 145 -0.26 5.99 5.04
C THR A 145 -1.74 6.10 5.39
N TRP A 146 -2.45 5.01 5.67
CA TRP A 146 -3.85 5.11 6.07
C TRP A 146 -4.03 5.86 7.39
N SER A 147 -3.10 5.67 8.35
CA SER A 147 -3.10 6.39 9.62
C SER A 147 -2.90 7.89 9.41
N ALA A 148 -2.01 8.29 8.49
CA ALA A 148 -1.79 9.69 8.15
C ALA A 148 -3.02 10.32 7.47
N ILE A 149 -3.63 9.62 6.50
CA ILE A 149 -4.86 10.07 5.83
C ILE A 149 -6.00 10.20 6.84
N GLY A 150 -6.25 9.16 7.64
CA GLY A 150 -7.30 9.14 8.66
C GLY A 150 -7.14 10.26 9.68
N SER A 151 -5.93 10.48 10.19
CA SER A 151 -5.61 11.56 11.12
C SER A 151 -5.84 12.94 10.51
N SER A 152 -5.49 13.11 9.24
CA SER A 152 -5.72 14.36 8.50
C SER A 152 -7.21 14.65 8.33
N LEU A 153 -7.99 13.64 7.96
CA LEU A 153 -9.45 13.75 7.83
C LEU A 153 -10.12 14.05 9.17
N TRP A 154 -9.69 13.36 10.24
CA TRP A 154 -10.17 13.63 11.59
C TRP A 154 -9.86 15.07 12.02
N HIS A 155 -8.64 15.54 11.79
CA HIS A 155 -8.25 16.92 12.08
C HIS A 155 -9.13 17.93 11.32
N LEU A 156 -9.29 17.73 10.01
CA LEU A 156 -10.12 18.60 9.19
C LEU A 156 -11.60 18.55 9.57
N ALA A 157 -12.11 17.42 10.04
CA ALA A 157 -13.48 17.33 10.55
C ALA A 157 -13.72 18.26 11.75
N HIS A 158 -12.72 18.43 12.62
CA HIS A 158 -12.79 19.25 13.83
C HIS A 158 -12.34 20.71 13.64
N ARG A 159 -11.73 21.07 12.51
CA ARG A 159 -11.16 22.42 12.27
C ARG A 159 -11.76 23.06 11.02
N ALA A 160 -12.88 23.75 11.22
CA ALA A 160 -13.57 24.47 10.12
C ALA A 160 -12.69 25.55 9.48
N ASP A 161 -11.86 26.23 10.28
CA ASP A 161 -10.91 27.24 9.85
C ASP A 161 -9.84 26.65 8.89
N HIS A 162 -9.29 25.47 9.20
CA HIS A 162 -8.33 24.81 8.32
C HIS A 162 -8.98 24.26 7.04
N ARG A 163 -10.22 23.75 7.12
CA ARG A 163 -10.98 23.39 5.90
C ARG A 163 -11.19 24.59 4.97
N GLN A 164 -11.48 25.75 5.54
CA GLN A 164 -11.64 26.97 4.75
C GLN A 164 -10.32 27.38 4.09
N GLN A 165 -9.21 27.34 4.82
CA GLN A 165 -7.88 27.63 4.27
C GLN A 165 -7.53 26.73 3.08
N LEU A 166 -7.80 25.39 3.16
CA LEU A 166 -7.58 24.50 2.03
C LEU A 166 -8.47 24.78 0.82
N ARG A 167 -9.69 25.30 1.03
CA ARG A 167 -10.56 25.73 -0.07
C ARG A 167 -10.06 27.00 -0.75
N ASP A 168 -9.54 27.92 0.05
CA ASP A 168 -9.04 29.22 -0.43
C ASP A 168 -7.65 29.07 -1.10
N HIS A 169 -6.89 28.04 -0.73
CA HIS A 169 -5.53 27.76 -1.20
C HIS A 169 -5.39 26.27 -1.57
N PRO A 170 -5.98 25.82 -2.69
CA PRO A 170 -5.97 24.39 -3.06
C PRO A 170 -4.59 23.85 -3.49
N ASP A 171 -3.61 24.74 -3.69
CA ASP A 171 -2.26 24.39 -4.15
C ASP A 171 -1.24 24.19 -3.01
N VAL A 172 -1.68 24.22 -1.73
CA VAL A 172 -0.82 23.99 -0.56
C VAL A 172 -0.75 22.54 -0.17
#